data_3bbb841a89a8d0cdab4ddf015c34fc35
#
_entry.id   3bbb841a89a8d0cdab4ddf015c34fc35
#
_cell.length_a   1.000
_cell.length_b   1.000
_cell.length_c   1.000
_cell.angle_alpha   90.00
_cell.angle_beta   90.00
_cell.angle_gamma   90.00
#
_symmetry.space_group_name_H-M   'P 1'
#
loop_
_entity.id
_entity.type
_entity.pdbx_description
1 polymer ?
#
loop_
_entity_poly.entity_id
_entity_poly.type
_entity_poly.pdbx_seq_one_letter_code
_entity_poly.pdbx_strand_id
1 'polypeptide(L)'
;SKDLTWHFNERGYQGKGMLVVIDKPTAVRMYDYITEYWQDYLAELQDRINNEDDEQEALQLKLKYEKALETEICVVVSPEQNEIDKFEKLGLDIKLHRKKYIERDLEKEFKDADNPFRLAIICAKWITGFDVPCVSTLYLDKPIKGHTLMQTIARANRVYDDEKENGLIVDYGNVYKKLEEAYSIYGEGGSGGSEGGESTPTKNTDE
;
A
#
# COMPACT_ATOMS: atom_id res chain seq x y z
N SER A 1 -4.82 7.22 7.23
CA SER A 1 -5.78 7.09 6.12
C SER A 1 -5.77 8.32 5.21
N LYS A 2 -5.97 9.53 5.72
CA LYS A 2 -5.95 10.76 4.89
C LYS A 2 -4.64 10.89 4.11
N ASP A 3 -3.51 10.90 4.79
CA ASP A 3 -2.18 10.96 4.17
C ASP A 3 -1.98 9.90 3.09
N LEU A 4 -2.35 8.63 3.37
CA LEU A 4 -2.27 7.55 2.40
C LEU A 4 -3.09 7.86 1.13
N THR A 5 -4.31 8.39 1.28
CA THR A 5 -5.20 8.69 0.15
C THR A 5 -4.56 9.74 -0.77
N TRP A 6 -4.07 10.86 -0.20
CA TRP A 6 -3.39 11.90 -0.98
C TRP A 6 -2.09 11.39 -1.57
N HIS A 7 -1.24 10.78 -0.78
CA HIS A 7 0.03 10.23 -1.24
C HIS A 7 -0.15 9.22 -2.37
N PHE A 8 -1.11 8.28 -2.27
CA PHE A 8 -1.36 7.29 -3.31
C PHE A 8 -1.75 7.91 -4.64
N ASN A 9 -2.56 8.96 -4.63
CA ASN A 9 -3.05 9.62 -5.83
C ASN A 9 -2.09 10.68 -6.39
N GLU A 10 -1.23 11.29 -5.55
CA GLU A 10 -0.32 12.39 -5.92
C GLU A 10 1.13 11.95 -6.14
N ARG A 11 1.48 10.70 -5.89
CA ARG A 11 2.86 10.19 -5.93
C ARG A 11 3.54 10.25 -7.31
N GLY A 12 2.82 10.64 -8.37
CA GLY A 12 3.37 10.93 -9.70
C GLY A 12 3.69 9.72 -10.58
N TYR A 13 3.66 8.49 -10.08
CA TYR A 13 3.93 7.28 -10.86
C TYR A 13 2.82 6.24 -10.76
N GLN A 14 2.79 5.38 -11.78
CA GLN A 14 1.79 4.33 -11.94
C GLN A 14 2.08 3.13 -11.04
N GLY A 15 1.14 2.23 -10.96
CA GLY A 15 1.26 0.97 -10.25
C GLY A 15 0.31 0.86 -9.06
N LYS A 16 0.29 -0.34 -8.48
CA LYS A 16 -0.63 -0.69 -7.40
C LYS A 16 -0.02 -0.42 -6.03
N GLY A 17 -0.89 -0.18 -5.05
CA GLY A 17 -0.50 0.01 -3.66
C GLY A 17 -0.97 -1.13 -2.78
N MET A 18 -0.20 -1.42 -1.73
CA MET A 18 -0.56 -2.40 -0.73
C MET A 18 -0.39 -1.80 0.67
N LEU A 19 -1.48 -1.73 1.43
CA LEU A 19 -1.46 -1.31 2.84
C LEU A 19 -1.44 -2.54 3.74
N VAL A 20 -0.40 -2.66 4.56
CA VAL A 20 -0.24 -3.74 5.53
C VAL A 20 -0.59 -3.22 6.92
N VAL A 21 -1.66 -3.74 7.50
CA VAL A 21 -2.16 -3.34 8.83
C VAL A 21 -2.02 -4.47 9.85
N ILE A 22 -2.22 -4.14 11.12
CA ILE A 22 -1.94 -5.03 12.24
C ILE A 22 -2.85 -6.26 12.26
N ASP A 23 -4.15 -6.10 12.03
CA ASP A 23 -5.17 -7.15 12.11
C ASP A 23 -6.35 -6.92 11.13
N LYS A 24 -7.26 -7.89 11.08
CA LYS A 24 -8.43 -7.85 10.19
C LYS A 24 -9.43 -6.72 10.54
N PRO A 25 -9.79 -6.48 11.82
CA PRO A 25 -10.64 -5.34 12.17
C PRO A 25 -10.04 -4.01 11.74
N THR A 26 -8.73 -3.82 11.90
CA THR A 26 -8.03 -2.63 11.42
C THR A 26 -8.10 -2.52 9.90
N ALA A 27 -8.00 -3.63 9.17
CA ALA A 27 -8.13 -3.61 7.70
C ALA A 27 -9.50 -3.07 7.24
N VAL A 28 -10.59 -3.48 7.90
CA VAL A 28 -11.93 -2.99 7.59
C VAL A 28 -12.10 -1.52 8.00
N ARG A 29 -11.65 -1.12 9.18
CA ARG A 29 -11.68 0.30 9.59
C ARG A 29 -10.88 1.20 8.66
N MET A 30 -9.71 0.75 8.23
CA MET A 30 -8.88 1.51 7.29
C MET A 30 -9.56 1.64 5.93
N TYR A 31 -10.28 0.62 5.48
CA TYR A 31 -11.08 0.70 4.27
C TYR A 31 -12.15 1.80 4.39
N ASP A 32 -12.92 1.81 5.50
CA ASP A 32 -13.96 2.80 5.73
C ASP A 32 -13.37 4.23 5.73
N TYR A 33 -12.30 4.47 6.50
CA TYR A 33 -11.63 5.77 6.53
C TYR A 33 -11.00 6.18 5.19
N ILE A 34 -10.35 5.24 4.48
CA ILE A 34 -9.74 5.55 3.20
C ILE A 34 -10.83 5.88 2.18
N THR A 35 -11.94 5.13 2.18
CA THR A 35 -13.07 5.38 1.28
C THR A 35 -13.72 6.75 1.54
N GLU A 36 -13.87 7.16 2.80
CA GLU A 36 -14.35 8.49 3.18
C GLU A 36 -13.41 9.58 2.65
N TYR A 37 -12.12 9.51 2.95
CA TYR A 37 -11.13 10.47 2.43
C TYR A 37 -10.96 10.41 0.91
N TRP A 38 -11.28 9.29 0.28
CA TRP A 38 -11.27 9.19 -1.17
C TRP A 38 -12.38 10.03 -1.81
N GLN A 39 -13.55 10.09 -1.18
CA GLN A 39 -14.62 11.00 -1.62
C GLN A 39 -14.23 12.46 -1.43
N ASP A 40 -13.58 12.80 -0.31
CA ASP A 40 -13.05 14.15 -0.08
C ASP A 40 -12.02 14.53 -1.16
N TYR A 41 -11.13 13.62 -1.50
CA TYR A 41 -10.13 13.82 -2.55
C TYR A 41 -10.77 14.04 -3.94
N LEU A 42 -11.77 13.23 -4.30
CA LEU A 42 -12.51 13.40 -5.55
C LEU A 42 -13.25 14.75 -5.59
N ALA A 43 -13.85 15.16 -4.48
CA ALA A 43 -14.53 16.46 -4.38
C ALA A 43 -13.52 17.63 -4.54
N GLU A 44 -12.34 17.54 -3.92
CA GLU A 44 -11.27 18.53 -4.06
C GLU A 44 -10.77 18.63 -5.51
N LEU A 45 -10.56 17.48 -6.19
CA LEU A 45 -10.18 17.46 -7.60
C LEU A 45 -11.24 18.09 -8.49
N GLN A 46 -12.51 17.78 -8.26
CA GLN A 46 -13.63 18.34 -9.02
C GLN A 46 -13.70 19.87 -8.86
N ASP A 47 -13.49 20.36 -7.64
CA ASP A 47 -13.44 21.81 -7.38
C ASP A 47 -12.26 22.48 -8.09
N ARG A 48 -11.09 21.87 -8.06
CA ARG A 48 -9.91 22.35 -8.81
C ARG A 48 -10.15 22.37 -10.31
N ILE A 49 -10.76 21.33 -10.88
CA ILE A 49 -11.11 21.28 -12.31
C ILE A 49 -12.06 22.42 -12.69
N ASN A 50 -13.04 22.71 -11.83
CA ASN A 50 -14.03 23.75 -12.10
C ASN A 50 -13.45 25.18 -12.03
N ASN A 51 -12.35 25.38 -11.31
CA ASN A 51 -11.70 26.66 -11.08
C ASN A 51 -10.38 26.82 -11.87
N GLU A 52 -10.00 25.84 -12.69
CA GLU A 52 -8.78 25.89 -13.48
C GLU A 52 -8.99 26.58 -14.83
N ASP A 53 -8.23 27.63 -15.09
CA ASP A 53 -8.31 28.42 -16.31
C ASP A 53 -7.37 27.89 -17.42
N ASP A 54 -6.29 27.18 -17.06
CA ASP A 54 -5.37 26.58 -18.00
C ASP A 54 -5.92 25.25 -18.54
N GLU A 55 -6.14 25.20 -19.85
CA GLU A 55 -6.73 24.00 -20.51
C GLU A 55 -5.87 22.74 -20.35
N GLN A 56 -4.54 22.87 -20.33
CA GLN A 56 -3.65 21.71 -20.19
C GLN A 56 -3.66 21.19 -18.76
N GLU A 57 -3.64 22.10 -17.79
CA GLU A 57 -3.72 21.72 -16.37
C GLU A 57 -5.09 21.14 -16.04
N ALA A 58 -6.17 21.74 -16.55
CA ALA A 58 -7.52 21.18 -16.42
C ALA A 58 -7.65 19.76 -17.01
N LEU A 59 -6.99 19.49 -18.14
CA LEU A 59 -6.97 18.15 -18.75
C LEU A 59 -6.23 17.15 -17.84
N GLN A 60 -5.08 17.52 -17.27
CA GLN A 60 -4.34 16.66 -16.35
C GLN A 60 -5.14 16.36 -15.07
N LEU A 61 -5.83 17.37 -14.52
CA LEU A 61 -6.72 17.18 -13.36
C LEU A 61 -7.88 16.24 -13.68
N LYS A 62 -8.48 16.34 -14.87
CA LYS A 62 -9.53 15.41 -15.33
C LYS A 62 -9.05 13.98 -15.44
N LEU A 63 -7.89 13.75 -16.06
CA LEU A 63 -7.29 12.41 -16.16
C LEU A 63 -7.01 11.83 -14.77
N LYS A 64 -6.52 12.65 -13.85
CA LYS A 64 -6.30 12.25 -12.46
C LYS A 64 -7.59 11.90 -11.74
N TYR A 65 -8.65 12.70 -11.94
CA TYR A 65 -9.98 12.46 -11.39
C TYR A 65 -10.58 11.14 -11.90
N GLU A 66 -10.57 10.92 -13.22
CA GLU A 66 -11.08 9.68 -13.84
C GLU A 66 -10.34 8.46 -13.30
N LYS A 67 -9.01 8.53 -13.22
CA LYS A 67 -8.20 7.45 -12.66
C LYS A 67 -8.48 7.17 -11.17
N ALA A 68 -8.69 8.22 -10.39
CA ALA A 68 -9.07 8.08 -8.98
C ALA A 68 -10.50 7.50 -8.85
N LEU A 69 -11.44 7.93 -9.69
CA LEU A 69 -12.81 7.46 -9.72
C LEU A 69 -12.91 5.97 -10.08
N GLU A 70 -12.11 5.49 -11.03
CA GLU A 70 -12.06 4.09 -11.43
C GLU A 70 -11.33 3.20 -10.41
N THR A 71 -10.52 3.78 -9.52
CA THR A 71 -9.71 3.01 -8.59
C THR A 71 -10.58 2.24 -7.59
N GLU A 72 -10.44 0.91 -7.60
CA GLU A 72 -11.06 0.05 -6.62
C GLU A 72 -10.09 -0.25 -5.46
N ILE A 73 -10.65 -0.23 -4.25
CA ILE A 73 -9.98 -0.59 -3.00
C ILE A 73 -10.60 -1.88 -2.48
N CYS A 74 -9.77 -2.88 -2.15
CA CYS A 74 -10.27 -4.12 -1.56
C CYS A 74 -9.53 -4.51 -0.29
N VAL A 75 -10.29 -5.00 0.69
CA VAL A 75 -9.75 -5.68 1.87
C VAL A 75 -9.54 -7.15 1.55
N VAL A 76 -8.30 -7.62 1.70
CA VAL A 76 -7.92 -9.01 1.41
C VAL A 76 -7.40 -9.67 2.68
N VAL A 77 -8.31 -10.31 3.40
CA VAL A 77 -8.04 -11.00 4.66
C VAL A 77 -8.57 -12.43 4.64
N SER A 78 -7.86 -13.35 5.29
CA SER A 78 -8.28 -14.75 5.37
C SER A 78 -9.61 -14.87 6.13
N PRO A 79 -10.53 -15.75 5.70
CA PRO A 79 -11.75 -16.02 6.45
C PRO A 79 -11.44 -16.61 7.83
N GLU A 80 -12.36 -16.40 8.77
CA GLU A 80 -12.31 -17.05 10.08
C GLU A 80 -13.70 -17.46 10.54
N GLN A 81 -13.74 -18.36 11.54
CA GLN A 81 -14.97 -18.86 12.08
C GLN A 81 -15.70 -17.76 12.89
N ASN A 82 -17.02 -17.63 12.72
CA ASN A 82 -17.87 -16.63 13.39
C ASN A 82 -17.40 -15.17 13.17
N GLU A 83 -16.76 -14.89 12.03
CA GLU A 83 -16.23 -13.54 11.77
C GLU A 83 -17.32 -12.47 11.70
N ILE A 84 -18.49 -12.77 11.15
CA ILE A 84 -19.60 -11.81 11.04
C ILE A 84 -19.99 -11.29 12.41
N ASP A 85 -20.27 -12.19 13.36
CA ASP A 85 -20.66 -11.82 14.73
C ASP A 85 -19.56 -11.03 15.46
N LYS A 86 -18.29 -11.39 15.19
CA LYS A 86 -17.14 -10.67 15.78
C LYS A 86 -17.04 -9.25 15.25
N PHE A 87 -17.20 -9.06 13.94
CA PHE A 87 -17.13 -7.75 13.31
C PHE A 87 -18.33 -6.87 13.66
N GLU A 88 -19.54 -7.42 13.71
CA GLU A 88 -20.74 -6.72 14.15
C GLU A 88 -20.62 -6.18 15.57
N LYS A 89 -20.05 -6.97 16.50
CA LYS A 89 -19.74 -6.51 17.88
C LYS A 89 -18.74 -5.36 17.95
N LEU A 90 -17.91 -5.19 16.91
CA LEU A 90 -16.96 -4.09 16.78
C LEU A 90 -17.53 -2.90 15.99
N GLY A 91 -18.81 -2.98 15.55
CA GLY A 91 -19.45 -1.99 14.71
C GLY A 91 -18.89 -1.94 13.28
N LEU A 92 -18.37 -3.08 12.77
CA LEU A 92 -17.74 -3.20 11.45
C LEU A 92 -18.52 -4.16 10.55
N ASP A 93 -18.52 -3.91 9.25
CA ASP A 93 -19.14 -4.80 8.25
C ASP A 93 -18.07 -5.52 7.41
N ILE A 94 -17.86 -6.81 7.69
CA ILE A 94 -17.00 -7.68 6.89
C ILE A 94 -17.71 -8.30 5.68
N LYS A 95 -19.06 -8.27 5.63
CA LYS A 95 -19.85 -8.99 4.64
C LYS A 95 -19.56 -8.53 3.22
N LEU A 96 -19.44 -7.21 3.01
CA LEU A 96 -19.07 -6.63 1.71
C LEU A 96 -17.73 -7.18 1.20
N HIS A 97 -16.72 -7.18 2.07
CA HIS A 97 -15.37 -7.65 1.73
C HIS A 97 -15.34 -9.16 1.51
N ARG A 98 -16.12 -9.91 2.30
CA ARG A 98 -16.22 -11.36 2.17
C ARG A 98 -16.94 -11.77 0.88
N LYS A 99 -17.95 -11.02 0.47
CA LYS A 99 -18.63 -11.22 -0.81
C LYS A 99 -17.64 -11.07 -1.97
N LYS A 100 -16.90 -9.95 -2.04
CA LYS A 100 -15.87 -9.73 -3.06
C LYS A 100 -14.84 -10.87 -3.08
N TYR A 101 -14.40 -11.29 -1.90
CA TYR A 101 -13.39 -12.37 -1.75
C TYR A 101 -13.87 -13.74 -2.26
N ILE A 102 -15.16 -14.05 -2.15
CA ILE A 102 -15.74 -15.33 -2.59
C ILE A 102 -16.10 -15.31 -4.07
N GLU A 103 -16.64 -14.20 -4.56
CA GLU A 103 -17.16 -14.08 -5.92
C GLU A 103 -16.09 -13.75 -6.96
N ARG A 104 -14.93 -13.25 -6.54
CA ARG A 104 -13.87 -12.75 -7.43
C ARG A 104 -12.52 -13.40 -7.12
N ASP A 105 -11.70 -13.54 -8.13
CA ASP A 105 -10.28 -13.90 -7.98
C ASP A 105 -9.45 -12.63 -7.75
N LEU A 106 -9.52 -12.10 -6.52
CA LEU A 106 -8.82 -10.88 -6.14
C LEU A 106 -7.29 -10.98 -6.34
N GLU A 107 -6.73 -12.19 -6.31
CA GLU A 107 -5.31 -12.39 -6.57
C GLU A 107 -4.97 -12.15 -8.04
N LYS A 108 -5.74 -12.76 -8.93
CA LYS A 108 -5.58 -12.57 -10.38
C LYS A 108 -5.82 -11.12 -10.78
N GLU A 109 -6.88 -10.51 -10.27
CA GLU A 109 -7.23 -9.13 -10.55
C GLU A 109 -6.17 -8.14 -10.05
N PHE A 110 -5.57 -8.40 -8.88
CA PHE A 110 -4.52 -7.54 -8.36
C PHE A 110 -3.19 -7.71 -9.10
N LYS A 111 -2.93 -8.87 -9.72
CA LYS A 111 -1.76 -9.12 -10.58
C LYS A 111 -1.87 -8.48 -11.95
N ASP A 112 -3.08 -8.23 -12.41
CA ASP A 112 -3.34 -7.54 -13.67
C ASP A 112 -3.16 -6.04 -13.50
N ALA A 113 -2.13 -5.47 -14.15
CA ALA A 113 -1.77 -4.05 -14.01
C ALA A 113 -2.91 -3.10 -14.43
N ASP A 114 -3.69 -3.49 -15.43
CA ASP A 114 -4.76 -2.69 -16.02
C ASP A 114 -6.07 -2.78 -15.22
N ASN A 115 -6.17 -3.73 -14.29
CA ASN A 115 -7.37 -3.91 -13.49
C ASN A 115 -7.56 -2.75 -12.50
N PRO A 116 -8.79 -2.19 -12.37
CA PRO A 116 -9.11 -1.06 -11.48
C PRO A 116 -8.88 -1.34 -9.99
N PHE A 117 -8.72 -2.59 -9.57
CA PHE A 117 -8.29 -2.93 -8.21
C PHE A 117 -6.84 -2.52 -7.99
N ARG A 118 -6.62 -1.30 -7.51
CA ARG A 118 -5.30 -0.67 -7.41
C ARG A 118 -4.75 -0.54 -5.99
N LEU A 119 -5.60 -0.60 -4.96
CA LEU A 119 -5.16 -0.53 -3.56
C LEU A 119 -5.68 -1.74 -2.76
N ALA A 120 -4.78 -2.60 -2.31
CA ALA A 120 -5.09 -3.74 -1.46
C ALA A 120 -4.82 -3.40 0.02
N ILE A 121 -5.78 -3.68 0.90
CA ILE A 121 -5.62 -3.58 2.36
C ILE A 121 -5.52 -5.00 2.92
N ILE A 122 -4.39 -5.32 3.53
CA ILE A 122 -4.06 -6.67 4.01
C ILE A 122 -3.56 -6.64 5.46
N CYS A 123 -3.62 -7.77 6.16
CA CYS A 123 -3.00 -7.87 7.49
C CYS A 123 -1.93 -8.98 7.60
N ALA A 124 -2.13 -10.12 6.96
CA ALA A 124 -1.19 -11.25 6.95
C ALA A 124 -1.14 -11.93 5.58
N LYS A 125 -2.31 -12.09 4.95
CA LYS A 125 -2.41 -12.66 3.61
C LYS A 125 -1.62 -11.79 2.62
N TRP A 126 -0.91 -12.43 1.69
CA TRP A 126 -0.06 -11.80 0.69
C TRP A 126 1.25 -11.16 1.21
N ILE A 127 1.50 -11.11 2.50
CA ILE A 127 2.80 -10.65 3.01
C ILE A 127 3.91 -11.62 2.60
N THR A 128 3.64 -12.92 2.62
CA THR A 128 4.57 -13.97 2.19
C THR A 128 3.98 -14.79 1.04
N GLY A 129 4.82 -15.28 0.11
CA GLY A 129 4.39 -16.17 -0.97
C GLY A 129 3.60 -15.54 -2.13
N PHE A 130 3.27 -14.24 -2.08
CA PHE A 130 2.51 -13.55 -3.11
C PHE A 130 3.41 -12.67 -3.97
N ASP A 131 3.48 -12.95 -5.26
CA ASP A 131 4.30 -12.22 -6.22
C ASP A 131 3.45 -11.31 -7.10
N VAL A 132 3.67 -9.99 -7.00
CA VAL A 132 2.95 -8.97 -7.77
C VAL A 132 3.92 -7.89 -8.24
N PRO A 133 4.48 -8.03 -9.43
CA PRO A 133 5.43 -7.07 -9.97
C PRO A 133 4.88 -5.64 -10.08
N CYS A 134 3.57 -5.49 -10.39
CA CYS A 134 2.92 -4.19 -10.54
C CYS A 134 2.68 -3.43 -9.21
N VAL A 135 3.03 -4.00 -8.04
CA VAL A 135 3.02 -3.24 -6.77
C VAL A 135 4.19 -2.27 -6.75
N SER A 136 3.86 -0.99 -6.80
CA SER A 136 4.84 0.10 -6.78
C SER A 136 4.99 0.77 -5.42
N THR A 137 3.98 0.67 -4.56
CA THR A 137 4.02 1.28 -3.23
C THR A 137 3.51 0.35 -2.15
N LEU A 138 4.29 0.26 -1.09
CA LEU A 138 3.98 -0.50 0.11
C LEU A 138 3.82 0.45 1.30
N TYR A 139 2.64 0.45 1.91
CA TYR A 139 2.34 1.22 3.11
C TYR A 139 2.38 0.27 4.31
N LEU A 140 3.24 0.55 5.28
CA LEU A 140 3.43 -0.28 6.47
C LEU A 140 2.83 0.38 7.70
N ASP A 141 1.66 -0.09 8.14
CA ASP A 141 1.02 0.30 9.41
C ASP A 141 1.00 -0.89 10.39
N LYS A 142 2.07 -1.69 10.34
CA LYS A 142 2.26 -2.86 11.19
C LYS A 142 3.74 -3.02 11.49
N PRO A 143 4.13 -3.24 12.75
CA PRO A 143 5.51 -3.60 13.07
C PRO A 143 5.83 -4.98 12.48
N ILE A 144 6.53 -4.99 11.35
CA ILE A 144 7.04 -6.19 10.70
C ILE A 144 8.48 -6.40 11.14
N LYS A 145 8.88 -7.63 11.47
CA LYS A 145 10.21 -7.93 12.00
C LYS A 145 11.08 -8.66 11.00
N GLY A 146 12.39 -8.34 11.02
CA GLY A 146 13.48 -9.14 10.44
C GLY A 146 13.21 -9.67 9.03
N HIS A 147 13.28 -10.98 8.87
CA HIS A 147 13.17 -11.67 7.58
C HIS A 147 11.86 -11.36 6.81
N THR A 148 10.73 -11.24 7.51
CA THR A 148 9.44 -10.89 6.85
C THR A 148 9.48 -9.49 6.28
N LEU A 149 10.10 -8.53 6.97
CA LEU A 149 10.27 -7.16 6.47
C LEU A 149 11.14 -7.16 5.20
N MET A 150 12.29 -7.84 5.22
CA MET A 150 13.17 -7.93 4.06
C MET A 150 12.48 -8.57 2.86
N GLN A 151 11.71 -9.62 3.05
CA GLN A 151 10.90 -10.23 1.98
C GLN A 151 9.83 -9.28 1.44
N THR A 152 9.24 -8.48 2.29
CA THR A 152 8.21 -7.51 1.93
C THR A 152 8.81 -6.35 1.13
N ILE A 153 9.97 -5.85 1.55
CA ILE A 153 10.75 -4.82 0.85
C ILE A 153 11.20 -5.32 -0.54
N ALA A 154 11.79 -6.51 -0.60
CA ALA A 154 12.27 -7.10 -1.86
C ALA A 154 11.17 -7.23 -2.93
N ARG A 155 9.90 -7.32 -2.52
CA ARG A 155 8.76 -7.37 -3.44
C ARG A 155 8.40 -6.03 -4.03
N ALA A 156 8.43 -4.96 -3.21
CA ALA A 156 8.20 -3.61 -3.69
C ALA A 156 9.30 -3.16 -4.67
N ASN A 157 10.54 -3.64 -4.45
CA ASN A 157 11.71 -3.27 -5.26
C ASN A 157 11.87 -4.07 -6.57
N ARG A 158 10.91 -4.92 -6.94
CA ARG A 158 10.97 -5.58 -8.25
C ARG A 158 10.77 -4.57 -9.37
N VAL A 159 11.70 -4.58 -10.32
CA VAL A 159 11.56 -3.86 -11.59
C VAL A 159 10.40 -4.48 -12.36
N TYR A 160 9.46 -3.68 -12.82
CA TYR A 160 8.30 -4.13 -13.57
C TYR A 160 8.32 -3.64 -15.02
N ASP A 161 8.76 -2.39 -15.24
CA ASP A 161 8.91 -1.74 -16.53
C ASP A 161 10.04 -0.72 -16.47
N ASP A 162 10.31 -0.04 -17.59
CA ASP A 162 11.38 0.96 -17.71
C ASP A 162 11.13 2.22 -16.83
N GLU A 163 9.90 2.43 -16.34
CA GLU A 163 9.52 3.56 -15.48
C GLU A 163 9.66 3.22 -13.99
N LYS A 164 9.63 1.92 -13.63
CA LYS A 164 9.75 1.46 -12.24
C LYS A 164 11.15 0.96 -11.93
N GLU A 165 12.05 1.86 -11.58
CA GLU A 165 13.40 1.50 -11.12
C GLU A 165 13.39 0.92 -9.70
N ASN A 166 12.50 1.44 -8.81
CA ASN A 166 12.40 1.03 -7.40
C ASN A 166 10.96 1.07 -6.90
N GLY A 167 10.65 0.28 -5.88
CA GLY A 167 9.40 0.40 -5.14
C GLY A 167 9.49 1.41 -4.00
N LEU A 168 8.40 2.10 -3.72
CA LEU A 168 8.30 3.02 -2.60
C LEU A 168 7.75 2.32 -1.36
N ILE A 169 8.38 2.56 -0.22
CA ILE A 169 7.90 2.10 1.09
C ILE A 169 7.58 3.33 1.94
N VAL A 170 6.33 3.41 2.37
CA VAL A 170 5.84 4.42 3.30
C VAL A 170 5.63 3.76 4.65
N ASP A 171 6.39 4.17 5.64
CA ASP A 171 6.43 3.53 6.97
C ASP A 171 5.67 4.36 8.01
N TYR A 172 4.47 3.93 8.35
CA TYR A 172 3.67 4.50 9.44
C TYR A 172 3.93 3.83 10.80
N GLY A 173 4.57 2.64 10.80
CA GLY A 173 4.79 1.81 11.98
C GLY A 173 6.15 1.98 12.65
N ASN A 174 6.99 2.93 12.19
CA ASN A 174 8.39 3.07 12.62
C ASN A 174 9.18 1.75 12.48
N VAL A 175 8.92 1.01 11.42
CA VAL A 175 9.55 -0.29 11.15
C VAL A 175 11.00 -0.09 10.74
N TYR A 176 11.28 0.99 9.97
CA TYR A 176 12.61 1.34 9.49
C TYR A 176 13.56 1.65 10.66
N LYS A 177 13.14 2.47 11.61
CA LYS A 177 13.94 2.78 12.79
C LYS A 177 14.32 1.54 13.61
N LYS A 178 13.38 0.61 13.76
CA LYS A 178 13.64 -0.67 14.42
C LYS A 178 14.57 -1.57 13.63
N LEU A 179 14.58 -1.46 12.31
CA LEU A 179 15.50 -2.17 11.43
C LEU A 179 16.92 -1.61 11.57
N GLU A 180 17.09 -0.30 11.57
CA GLU A 180 18.39 0.36 11.81
C GLU A 180 18.95 -0.02 13.19
N GLU A 181 18.14 0.02 14.24
CA GLU A 181 18.52 -0.42 15.57
C GLU A 181 18.95 -1.89 15.57
N ALA A 182 18.25 -2.77 14.85
CA ALA A 182 18.63 -4.17 14.74
C ALA A 182 19.94 -4.35 13.97
N TYR A 183 20.17 -3.63 12.87
CA TYR A 183 21.41 -3.70 12.11
C TYR A 183 22.61 -3.13 12.88
N SER A 184 22.45 -2.07 13.66
CA SER A 184 23.52 -1.53 14.50
C SER A 184 24.01 -2.55 15.54
N ILE A 185 23.07 -3.26 16.19
CA ILE A 185 23.38 -4.30 17.16
C ILE A 185 24.08 -5.51 16.52
N TYR A 186 23.69 -5.91 15.30
CA TYR A 186 24.29 -7.03 14.59
C TYR A 186 25.60 -6.64 13.89
N GLY A 187 25.73 -5.38 13.44
CA GLY A 187 26.94 -4.86 12.79
C GLY A 187 28.11 -4.67 13.76
N GLU A 188 27.86 -4.29 15.00
CA GLU A 188 28.88 -4.17 16.06
C GLU A 188 29.35 -5.53 16.61
N GLY A 189 28.52 -6.59 16.47
CA GLY A 189 28.89 -7.95 16.88
C GLY A 189 29.68 -8.77 15.86
N GLY A 190 29.89 -8.28 14.67
CA GLY A 190 30.50 -8.99 13.53
C GLY A 190 31.87 -8.49 13.08
N SER A 191 32.72 -7.93 13.97
CA SER A 191 34.10 -7.59 13.64
C SER A 191 35.00 -8.85 13.66
N GLY A 192 34.89 -9.62 12.57
CA GLY A 192 35.73 -10.79 12.31
C GLY A 192 35.58 -11.26 10.86
N GLY A 193 36.25 -10.59 9.91
CA GLY A 193 36.69 -11.15 8.61
C GLY A 193 35.69 -11.13 7.46
N SER A 194 35.80 -10.23 6.61
CA SER A 194 36.20 -10.19 5.19
C SER A 194 35.55 -9.05 4.41
N GLU A 195 36.38 -8.41 3.64
CA GLU A 195 36.10 -7.31 2.72
C GLU A 195 35.11 -7.76 1.64
N GLY A 196 34.10 -6.94 1.40
CA GLY A 196 33.16 -7.09 0.31
C GLY A 196 32.13 -5.94 0.39
N GLY A 197 32.52 -4.79 -0.21
CA GLY A 197 31.65 -3.61 -0.22
C GLY A 197 30.41 -3.84 -1.05
N GLU A 198 29.25 -3.71 -0.43
CA GLU A 198 27.98 -3.44 -1.10
C GLU A 198 27.37 -2.20 -0.48
N SER A 199 27.28 -1.17 -1.32
CA SER A 199 26.67 0.11 -0.98
C SER A 199 25.16 -0.05 -0.72
N THR A 200 24.73 0.32 0.47
CA THR A 200 23.32 0.45 0.82
C THR A 200 22.67 1.59 0.03
N PRO A 201 21.57 1.36 -0.68
CA PRO A 201 20.82 2.43 -1.35
C PRO A 201 19.82 3.05 -0.38
N THR A 202 20.28 3.91 0.52
CA THR A 202 19.40 4.77 1.32
C THR A 202 19.73 6.22 1.04
N LYS A 203 18.85 6.89 0.31
CA LYS A 203 18.81 8.36 0.30
C LYS A 203 17.77 8.80 1.32
N ASN A 204 18.22 9.45 2.39
CA ASN A 204 17.38 10.31 3.19
C ASN A 204 17.03 11.54 2.35
N THR A 205 15.77 11.80 2.17
CA THR A 205 15.23 13.11 1.76
C THR A 205 14.62 13.74 2.99
N ASP A 206 15.48 14.35 3.82
CA ASP A 206 15.10 15.44 4.73
C ASP A 206 15.47 16.74 4.02
N GLU A 207 14.45 17.37 3.41
CA GLU A 207 14.33 18.82 3.20
C GLU A 207 12.86 19.12 2.84
#